data_8dbc2d9c0689da74a10e9998cd6f03e1
#
_entry.id   8dbc2d9c0689da74a10e9998cd6f03e1
#
_cell.length_a   1.000
_cell.length_b   1.000
_cell.length_c   1.000
_cell.angle_alpha   90.00
_cell.angle_beta   90.00
_cell.angle_gamma   90.00
#
_symmetry.space_group_name_H-M   'P 1'
#
loop_
_entity.id
_entity.type
_entity.pdbx_description
1 polymer ?
#
loop_
_entity_poly.entity_id
_entity_poly.type
_entity_poly.pdbx_seq_one_letter_code
_entity_poly.pdbx_strand_id
1 'polypeptide(L)' 'MGTQIAVTFWKYSPSSRYLKIFYNNGSAELYHPVPEFIYNNLLRSNDKAAFVHKYLEYDLHFTRVSID' A
#
# COMPACT_ATOMS: atom_id res chain seq x y z
N MET A 1 -18.83 -11.76 12.57
CA MET A 1 -17.55 -11.93 12.04
C MET A 1 -17.26 -10.99 10.90
N GLY A 2 -16.24 -10.21 10.99
CA GLY A 2 -15.93 -9.25 9.98
C GLY A 2 -15.18 -9.85 8.79
N THR A 3 -15.28 -9.20 7.64
CA THR A 3 -14.50 -9.55 6.48
C THR A 3 -13.14 -8.91 6.60
N GLN A 4 -12.09 -9.68 6.43
CA GLN A 4 -10.76 -9.13 6.44
C GLN A 4 -10.50 -8.37 5.15
N ILE A 5 -9.95 -7.18 5.30
CA ILE A 5 -9.50 -6.41 4.15
C ILE A 5 -8.16 -6.95 3.69
N ALA A 6 -8.06 -7.23 2.41
CA ALA A 6 -6.83 -7.76 1.83
C ALA A 6 -6.47 -6.97 0.58
N VAL A 7 -5.18 -6.91 0.29
CA VAL A 7 -4.68 -6.30 -0.94
C VAL A 7 -4.91 -7.27 -2.10
N THR A 8 -5.62 -6.82 -3.12
CA THR A 8 -5.89 -7.64 -4.29
C THR A 8 -4.95 -7.32 -5.44
N PHE A 9 -4.44 -6.11 -5.48
CA PHE A 9 -3.55 -5.68 -6.56
C PHE A 9 -2.76 -4.46 -6.11
N TRP A 10 -1.59 -4.27 -6.69
CA TRP A 10 -0.78 -3.08 -6.43
C TRP A 10 -0.02 -2.70 -7.68
N LYS A 11 0.36 -1.44 -7.76
CA LYS A 11 1.11 -0.92 -8.87
C LYS A 11 2.15 0.06 -8.35
N TYR A 12 3.39 -0.10 -8.76
CA TYR A 12 4.48 0.76 -8.30
C TYR A 12 5.17 1.40 -9.50
N SER A 13 5.45 2.68 -9.38
CA SER A 13 6.19 3.43 -10.38
C SER A 13 7.53 3.86 -9.80
N PRO A 14 8.63 3.21 -10.17
CA PRO A 14 9.94 3.54 -9.59
C PRO A 14 10.41 4.97 -9.88
N SER A 15 10.04 5.50 -11.04
CA SER A 15 10.50 6.84 -11.42
C SER A 15 9.84 7.93 -10.59
N SER A 16 8.57 7.79 -10.27
CA SER A 16 7.83 8.76 -9.46
C SER A 16 7.66 8.34 -8.02
N ARG A 17 8.00 7.09 -7.70
CA ARG A 17 7.87 6.49 -6.37
C ARG A 17 6.43 6.46 -5.86
N TYR A 18 5.49 6.36 -6.77
CA TYR A 18 4.09 6.15 -6.40
C TYR A 18 3.80 4.68 -6.21
N LEU A 19 3.11 4.37 -5.14
CA LEU A 19 2.63 3.01 -4.89
C LEU A 19 1.11 3.07 -4.74
N LYS A 20 0.40 2.41 -5.65
CA LYS A 20 -1.05 2.34 -5.60
C LYS A 20 -1.46 0.96 -5.11
N ILE A 21 -2.32 0.94 -4.10
CA ILE A 21 -2.77 -0.31 -3.47
C ILE A 21 -4.28 -0.43 -3.67
N PHE A 22 -4.71 -1.58 -4.14
CA PHE A 22 -6.13 -1.90 -4.32
C PHE A 22 -6.53 -2.97 -3.33
N TYR A 23 -7.70 -2.81 -2.73
CA TYR A 23 -8.20 -3.69 -1.70
C TYR A 23 -9.42 -4.46 -2.19
N ASN A 24 -9.73 -5.56 -1.49
CA ASN A 24 -10.84 -6.43 -1.86
C ASN A 24 -12.22 -5.82 -1.57
N ASN A 25 -12.26 -4.69 -0.86
CA ASN A 25 -13.52 -3.98 -0.60
C ASN A 25 -13.82 -2.91 -1.64
N GLY A 26 -13.03 -2.84 -2.72
CA GLY A 26 -13.22 -1.87 -3.77
C GLY A 26 -12.53 -0.54 -3.56
N SER A 27 -11.88 -0.34 -2.43
CA SER A 27 -11.15 0.90 -2.19
C SER A 27 -9.73 0.81 -2.71
N ALA A 28 -9.11 1.97 -2.89
CA ALA A 28 -7.72 2.06 -3.32
C ALA A 28 -7.07 3.27 -2.68
N GLU A 29 -5.76 3.20 -2.48
CA GLU A 29 -4.99 4.29 -1.90
C GLU A 29 -3.68 4.43 -2.63
N LEU A 30 -3.20 5.67 -2.72
CA LEU A 30 -1.93 6.01 -3.34
C LEU A 30 -0.99 6.57 -2.28
N TYR A 31 0.20 6.00 -2.20
CA TYR A 31 1.23 6.45 -1.27
C TYR A 31 2.42 7.00 -2.04
N HIS A 32 3.00 8.08 -1.57
CA HIS A 32 4.21 8.64 -2.16
C HIS A 32 4.89 9.60 -1.20
N PRO A 33 6.19 9.74 -1.31
CA PRO A 33 7.08 8.92 -2.14
C PRO A 33 7.45 7.63 -1.42
N VAL A 34 7.32 6.49 -2.08
CA VAL A 34 7.65 5.20 -1.51
C VAL A 34 8.99 4.74 -2.07
N PRO A 35 10.04 4.65 -1.25
CA PRO A 35 11.32 4.17 -1.73
C PRO A 35 11.24 2.72 -2.17
N GLU A 36 12.12 2.35 -3.09
CA GLU A 36 12.10 1.02 -3.66
C GLU A 36 12.29 -0.08 -2.62
N PHE A 37 13.12 0.18 -1.59
CA PHE A 37 13.33 -0.84 -0.57
C PHE A 37 12.06 -1.13 0.23
N ILE A 38 11.21 -0.12 0.43
CA ILE A 38 9.92 -0.31 1.09
C ILE A 38 9.01 -1.17 0.21
N TYR A 39 8.99 -0.88 -1.09
CA TYR A 39 8.20 -1.67 -2.04
C TYR A 39 8.68 -3.13 -2.06
N ASN A 40 9.98 -3.34 -2.05
CA ASN A 40 10.53 -4.70 -2.03
C ASN A 40 10.12 -5.45 -0.77
N ASN A 41 10.08 -4.76 0.37
CA ASN A 41 9.61 -5.38 1.61
C ASN A 41 8.13 -5.73 1.53
N LEU A 42 7.33 -4.90 0.88
CA LEU A 42 5.91 -5.21 0.65
C LEU A 42 5.77 -6.51 -0.14
N LEU A 43 6.58 -6.69 -1.18
CA LEU A 43 6.51 -7.89 -2.01
C LEU A 43 6.84 -9.16 -1.23
N ARG A 44 7.68 -9.05 -0.21
CA ARG A 44 8.06 -10.19 0.63
C ARG A 44 7.06 -10.47 1.73
N SER A 45 6.16 -9.55 1.99
CA SER A 45 5.23 -9.70 3.11
C SER A 45 4.18 -10.76 2.80
N ASN A 46 3.87 -11.59 3.80
CA ASN A 46 2.81 -12.58 3.70
C ASN A 46 1.44 -11.94 3.80
N ASP A 47 1.36 -10.80 4.48
CA ASP A 47 0.10 -10.08 4.66
C ASP A 47 0.35 -8.62 4.25
N LYS A 48 0.03 -8.34 2.99
CA LYS A 48 0.31 -7.02 2.43
C LYS A 48 -0.57 -5.93 3.01
N ALA A 49 -1.80 -6.27 3.37
CA ALA A 49 -2.69 -5.30 4.00
C ALA A 49 -2.15 -4.87 5.37
N ALA A 50 -1.65 -5.83 6.14
CA ALA A 50 -1.05 -5.52 7.44
C ALA A 50 0.22 -4.70 7.27
N PHE A 51 1.03 -5.01 6.25
CA PHE A 51 2.24 -4.25 5.96
C PHE A 51 1.92 -2.80 5.65
N VAL A 52 0.95 -2.57 4.76
CA VAL A 52 0.53 -1.23 4.39
C VAL A 52 0.03 -0.46 5.62
N HIS A 53 -0.81 -1.10 6.41
CA HIS A 53 -1.37 -0.49 7.62
C HIS A 53 -0.28 -0.10 8.61
N LYS A 54 0.71 -0.97 8.79
CA LYS A 54 1.74 -0.77 9.78
C LYS A 54 2.82 0.23 9.33
N TYR A 55 3.24 0.14 8.07
CA TYR A 55 4.41 0.88 7.62
C TYR A 55 4.10 2.07 6.72
N LEU A 56 2.98 2.05 6.03
CA LEU A 56 2.64 3.13 5.12
C LEU A 56 1.56 4.04 5.67
N GLU A 57 0.56 3.45 6.28
CA GLU A 57 -0.58 4.23 6.78
C GLU A 57 -0.22 5.07 8.00
N TYR A 58 0.64 4.55 8.85
CA TYR A 58 1.04 5.25 10.07
C TYR A 58 2.34 6.04 9.94
N ASP A 59 3.01 5.93 8.81
CA ASP A 59 4.27 6.63 8.60
C ASP A 59 3.98 8.02 8.05
N LEU A 60 4.36 9.04 8.79
CA LEU A 60 4.11 10.43 8.42
C LEU A 60 4.97 10.90 7.26
N HIS A 61 5.94 10.10 6.84
CA HIS A 61 6.78 10.43 5.71
C HIS A 61 6.10 10.19 4.37
N PHE A 62 4.98 9.48 4.38
CA PHE A 62 4.26 9.17 3.14
C PHE A 62 2.99 9.99 3.06
N THR A 63 2.74 10.54 1.88
CA THR A 63 1.46 11.15 1.59
C THR A 63 0.51 10.07 1.11
N ARG A 64 -0.68 10.02 1.71
CA ARG A 64 -1.69 9.03 1.36
C ARG A 64 -2.87 9.73 0.71
N VAL A 65 -3.25 9.25 -0.46
CA VAL A 65 -4.41 9.76 -1.18
C VAL A 65 -5.40 8.62 -1.35
N SER A 66 -6.60 8.81 -0.85
CA SER A 66 -7.66 7.83 -1.00
C SER A 66 -8.26 7.92 -2.39
N ILE A 67 -8.36 6.77 -3.09
CA ILE A 67 -8.88 6.71 -4.45
C ILE A 67 -10.02 5.71 -4.47
N ASP A 68 -11.22 6.19 -4.59
CA ASP A 68 -12.38 5.31 -4.67
C ASP A 68 -13.01 5.33 -6.03
#